data_2d076ffe707f6247bbc95bd8b477b72c
#
_entry.id   2d076ffe707f6247bbc95bd8b477b72c
#
_cell.length_a   1.000
_cell.length_b   1.000
_cell.length_c   1.000
_cell.angle_alpha   90.00
_cell.angle_beta   90.00
_cell.angle_gamma   90.00
#
_symmetry.space_group_name_H-M   'P 1'
#
loop_
_entity.id
_entity.type
_entity.pdbx_description
1 polymer ?
#
loop_
_entity_poly.entity_id
_entity_poly.type
_entity_poly.pdbx_seq_one_letter_code
_entity_poly.pdbx_strand_id
1 'polypeptide(L)'
;IKPYHKGCFLQLNPKFKNIINIVGFYIGWWGCVLGAANDMSYLGPALMLVFLIAHFYLFVSSKQEIYLVLIICFLGTVIDTILFFFGSFVYAGAYSNELLIAPLWITAMWAGFAATVNHSMSWLKDKWALMVICGVVFGPAAFYTGEKFGAIDFSLSLLYSAMIIGFVYG
;
A
#
# COMPACT_ATOMS: atom_id res chain seq x y z
N ILE A 1 13.45 19.69 -34.33
CA ILE A 1 12.94 18.46 -33.64
C ILE A 1 11.54 18.83 -33.20
N LYS A 2 10.51 18.28 -33.88
CA LYS A 2 9.09 18.54 -33.56
C LYS A 2 8.79 17.93 -32.18
N PRO A 3 8.03 18.62 -31.29
CA PRO A 3 7.58 18.01 -30.03
C PRO A 3 6.62 16.88 -30.39
N TYR A 4 6.88 15.72 -29.78
CA TYR A 4 6.05 14.53 -29.83
C TYR A 4 4.63 14.90 -29.39
N HIS A 5 3.66 14.83 -30.30
CA HIS A 5 2.24 15.01 -29.97
C HIS A 5 1.86 13.98 -28.89
N LYS A 6 1.76 14.45 -27.64
CA LYS A 6 1.04 13.69 -26.60
C LYS A 6 -0.39 13.54 -27.11
N GLY A 7 -0.75 12.32 -27.46
CA GLY A 7 -2.09 11.96 -27.90
C GLY A 7 -3.14 12.53 -26.95
N CYS A 8 -4.34 12.68 -27.45
CA CYS A 8 -5.54 13.19 -26.78
C CYS A 8 -5.88 12.33 -25.55
N PHE A 9 -5.05 12.43 -24.48
CA PHE A 9 -5.36 11.85 -23.19
C PHE A 9 -6.47 12.71 -22.56
N LEU A 10 -7.58 12.06 -22.23
CA LEU A 10 -8.70 12.63 -21.50
C LEU A 10 -8.19 13.67 -20.49
N GLN A 11 -8.50 14.94 -20.71
CA GLN A 11 -8.27 16.02 -19.73
C GLN A 11 -9.26 15.83 -18.57
N LEU A 12 -9.05 14.76 -17.79
CA LEU A 12 -9.85 14.52 -16.60
C LEU A 12 -9.60 15.64 -15.60
N ASN A 13 -10.68 16.16 -15.02
CA ASN A 13 -10.61 17.10 -13.91
C ASN A 13 -9.68 16.54 -12.81
N PRO A 14 -8.75 17.36 -12.25
CA PRO A 14 -7.84 16.89 -11.18
C PRO A 14 -8.54 16.22 -10.02
N LYS A 15 -9.72 16.70 -9.62
CA LYS A 15 -10.51 16.05 -8.57
C LYS A 15 -10.95 14.64 -8.96
N PHE A 16 -11.35 14.44 -10.22
CA PHE A 16 -11.76 13.13 -10.72
C PHE A 16 -10.58 12.15 -10.80
N LYS A 17 -9.41 12.65 -11.19
CA LYS A 17 -8.17 11.86 -11.13
C LYS A 17 -7.89 11.35 -9.72
N ASN A 18 -7.96 12.21 -8.71
CA ASN A 18 -7.74 11.81 -7.33
C ASN A 18 -8.77 10.79 -6.84
N ILE A 19 -10.03 10.89 -7.27
CA ILE A 19 -11.07 9.90 -6.95
C ILE A 19 -10.73 8.55 -7.59
N ILE A 20 -10.36 8.50 -8.85
CA ILE A 20 -9.94 7.26 -9.53
C ILE A 20 -8.73 6.65 -8.82
N ASN A 21 -7.75 7.47 -8.44
CA ASN A 21 -6.55 7.00 -7.77
C ASN A 21 -6.87 6.37 -6.41
N ILE A 22 -7.66 7.04 -5.55
CA ILE A 22 -7.99 6.50 -4.23
C ILE A 22 -8.93 5.28 -4.32
N VAL A 23 -9.91 5.29 -5.20
CA VAL A 23 -10.84 4.16 -5.39
C VAL A 23 -10.09 2.94 -5.94
N GLY A 24 -9.22 3.14 -6.94
CA GLY A 24 -8.39 2.07 -7.48
C GLY A 24 -7.48 1.45 -6.43
N PHE A 25 -6.84 2.26 -5.61
CA PHE A 25 -6.07 1.79 -4.46
C PHE A 25 -6.91 0.97 -3.49
N TYR A 26 -8.09 1.45 -3.09
CA TYR A 26 -8.95 0.72 -2.15
C TYR A 26 -9.46 -0.61 -2.71
N ILE A 27 -9.77 -0.69 -4.00
CA ILE A 27 -10.13 -1.97 -4.65
C ILE A 27 -8.96 -2.95 -4.54
N GLY A 28 -7.74 -2.53 -4.84
CA GLY A 28 -6.54 -3.35 -4.68
C GLY A 28 -6.27 -3.74 -3.23
N TRP A 29 -6.42 -2.79 -2.29
CA TRP A 29 -6.23 -3.01 -0.86
C TRP A 29 -7.19 -4.05 -0.29
N TRP A 30 -8.50 -3.91 -0.57
CA TRP A 30 -9.49 -4.90 -0.17
C TRP A 30 -9.27 -6.25 -0.86
N GLY A 31 -8.84 -6.25 -2.12
CA GLY A 31 -8.43 -7.47 -2.82
C GLY A 31 -7.26 -8.18 -2.14
N CYS A 32 -6.29 -7.43 -1.60
CA CYS A 32 -5.19 -7.98 -0.81
C CYS A 32 -5.68 -8.60 0.50
N VAL A 33 -6.44 -7.86 1.30
CA VAL A 33 -6.93 -8.32 2.61
C VAL A 33 -7.87 -9.51 2.46
N LEU A 34 -8.92 -9.40 1.65
CA LEU A 34 -9.90 -10.47 1.48
C LEU A 34 -9.34 -11.65 0.72
N GLY A 35 -8.45 -11.42 -0.25
CA GLY A 35 -7.78 -12.49 -0.97
C GLY A 35 -6.88 -13.32 -0.06
N ALA A 36 -6.08 -12.68 0.79
CA ALA A 36 -5.23 -13.37 1.76
C ALA A 36 -6.07 -14.17 2.78
N ALA A 37 -7.13 -13.57 3.30
CA ALA A 37 -8.03 -14.20 4.26
C ALA A 37 -8.82 -15.41 3.73
N ASN A 38 -8.93 -15.57 2.41
CA ASN A 38 -9.70 -16.65 1.75
C ASN A 38 -8.82 -17.55 0.86
N ASP A 39 -7.55 -17.72 1.18
CA ASP A 39 -6.58 -18.56 0.45
C ASP A 39 -6.36 -18.16 -1.02
N MET A 40 -6.75 -16.95 -1.40
CA MET A 40 -6.55 -16.36 -2.72
C MET A 40 -5.47 -15.26 -2.68
N SER A 41 -4.31 -15.55 -2.10
CA SER A 41 -3.25 -14.57 -1.80
C SER A 41 -2.71 -13.80 -3.02
N TYR A 42 -2.94 -14.27 -4.24
CA TYR A 42 -2.55 -13.59 -5.49
C TYR A 42 -3.63 -12.69 -6.08
N LEU A 43 -4.88 -12.74 -5.59
CA LEU A 43 -5.98 -11.90 -6.10
C LEU A 43 -5.67 -10.41 -5.88
N GLY A 44 -5.26 -10.04 -4.66
CA GLY A 44 -4.90 -8.67 -4.32
C GLY A 44 -3.74 -8.13 -5.16
N PRO A 45 -2.60 -8.83 -5.24
CA PRO A 45 -1.49 -8.46 -6.13
C PRO A 45 -1.91 -8.27 -7.58
N ALA A 46 -2.80 -9.13 -8.12
CA ALA A 46 -3.29 -8.98 -9.49
C ALA A 46 -4.14 -7.69 -9.67
N LEU A 47 -5.08 -7.43 -8.75
CA LEU A 47 -5.88 -6.19 -8.78
C LEU A 47 -5.00 -4.94 -8.59
N MET A 48 -4.01 -5.00 -7.69
CA MET A 48 -3.09 -3.91 -7.46
C MET A 48 -2.19 -3.67 -8.68
N LEU A 49 -1.77 -4.72 -9.38
CA LEU A 49 -1.02 -4.60 -10.63
C LEU A 49 -1.84 -3.88 -11.71
N VAL A 50 -3.12 -4.23 -11.87
CA VAL A 50 -4.03 -3.53 -12.79
C VAL A 50 -4.14 -2.05 -12.41
N PHE A 51 -4.31 -1.74 -11.12
CA PHE A 51 -4.31 -0.35 -10.63
C PHE A 51 -3.00 0.37 -10.95
N LEU A 52 -1.84 -0.26 -10.68
CA LEU A 52 -0.53 0.35 -10.95
C LEU A 52 -0.29 0.58 -12.44
N ILE A 53 -0.68 -0.36 -13.31
CA ILE A 53 -0.60 -0.17 -14.77
C ILE A 53 -1.45 1.04 -15.18
N ALA A 54 -2.70 1.11 -14.73
CA ALA A 54 -3.57 2.26 -15.00
C ALA A 54 -2.98 3.56 -14.43
N HIS A 55 -2.43 3.52 -13.22
CA HIS A 55 -1.79 4.65 -12.56
C HIS A 55 -0.59 5.17 -13.37
N PHE A 56 0.35 4.30 -13.74
CA PHE A 56 1.53 4.69 -14.52
C PHE A 56 1.16 5.23 -15.91
N TYR A 57 0.12 4.70 -16.51
CA TYR A 57 -0.34 5.16 -17.83
C TYR A 57 -1.07 6.50 -17.76
N LEU A 58 -1.93 6.72 -16.77
CA LEU A 58 -2.84 7.86 -16.70
C LEU A 58 -2.27 9.06 -15.93
N PHE A 59 -1.40 8.82 -14.93
CA PHE A 59 -1.02 9.86 -13.98
C PHE A 59 0.47 10.19 -14.02
N VAL A 60 1.34 9.20 -14.24
CA VAL A 60 2.78 9.39 -14.10
C VAL A 60 3.35 10.18 -15.29
N SER A 61 4.01 11.30 -14.97
CA SER A 61 4.68 12.14 -15.96
C SER A 61 6.20 12.18 -15.76
N SER A 62 6.72 11.64 -14.66
CA SER A 62 8.14 11.72 -14.32
C SER A 62 8.71 10.38 -13.83
N LYS A 63 9.99 10.15 -14.12
CA LYS A 63 10.71 8.98 -13.60
C LYS A 63 10.86 9.00 -12.08
N GLN A 64 10.87 10.17 -11.46
CA GLN A 64 10.97 10.32 -10.01
C GLN A 64 9.81 9.65 -9.27
N GLU A 65 8.63 9.65 -9.85
CA GLU A 65 7.46 8.97 -9.29
C GLU A 65 7.61 7.45 -9.32
N ILE A 66 8.20 6.90 -10.38
CA ILE A 66 8.53 5.47 -10.43
C ILE A 66 9.51 5.11 -9.32
N TYR A 67 10.57 5.91 -9.13
CA TYR A 67 11.52 5.70 -8.03
C TYR A 67 10.86 5.80 -6.67
N LEU A 68 9.95 6.75 -6.46
CA LEU A 68 9.20 6.87 -5.22
C LEU A 68 8.40 5.59 -4.92
N VAL A 69 7.68 5.08 -5.91
CA VAL A 69 6.91 3.83 -5.75
C VAL A 69 7.84 2.65 -5.42
N LEU A 70 8.95 2.52 -6.11
CA LEU A 70 9.92 1.43 -5.86
C LEU A 70 10.54 1.53 -4.46
N ILE A 71 10.94 2.73 -4.03
CA ILE A 71 11.56 2.94 -2.72
C ILE A 71 10.57 2.66 -1.60
N ILE A 72 9.35 3.20 -1.65
CA ILE A 72 8.33 2.97 -0.62
C ILE A 72 7.92 1.49 -0.59
N CYS A 73 7.73 0.87 -1.76
CA CYS A 73 7.44 -0.55 -1.87
C CYS A 73 8.53 -1.40 -1.21
N PHE A 74 9.78 -1.14 -1.51
CA PHE A 74 10.92 -1.86 -0.92
C PHE A 74 11.01 -1.65 0.59
N LEU A 75 11.01 -0.39 1.05
CA LEU A 75 11.13 -0.07 2.48
C LEU A 75 9.97 -0.64 3.29
N GLY A 76 8.74 -0.48 2.82
CA GLY A 76 7.56 -1.01 3.49
C GLY A 76 7.61 -2.55 3.59
N THR A 77 7.97 -3.23 2.49
CA THR A 77 8.14 -4.69 2.50
C THR A 77 9.23 -5.15 3.47
N VAL A 78 10.35 -4.43 3.54
CA VAL A 78 11.44 -4.73 4.49
C VAL A 78 10.96 -4.56 5.93
N ILE A 79 10.26 -3.48 6.24
CA ILE A 79 9.73 -3.21 7.58
C ILE A 79 8.76 -4.33 8.00
N ASP A 80 7.80 -4.68 7.14
CA ASP A 80 6.85 -5.75 7.43
C ASP A 80 7.51 -7.12 7.54
N THR A 81 8.55 -7.38 6.75
CA THR A 81 9.38 -8.59 6.88
C THR A 81 10.08 -8.65 8.24
N ILE A 82 10.64 -7.53 8.71
CA ILE A 82 11.26 -7.44 10.03
C ILE A 82 10.24 -7.70 11.13
N LEU A 83 9.06 -7.09 11.08
CA LEU A 83 8.00 -7.30 12.07
C LEU A 83 7.49 -8.75 12.08
N PHE A 84 7.39 -9.38 10.91
CA PHE A 84 7.06 -10.80 10.78
C PHE A 84 8.17 -11.69 11.35
N PHE A 85 9.43 -11.42 11.03
CA PHE A 85 10.59 -12.16 11.53
C PHE A 85 10.67 -12.12 13.07
N PHE A 86 10.39 -10.98 13.68
CA PHE A 86 10.35 -10.85 15.14
C PHE A 86 9.06 -11.39 15.78
N GLY A 87 8.17 -11.99 15.00
CA GLY A 87 6.95 -12.62 15.49
C GLY A 87 5.91 -11.63 16.02
N SER A 88 5.94 -10.38 15.57
CA SER A 88 4.92 -9.39 15.95
C SER A 88 3.55 -9.72 15.33
N PHE A 89 3.57 -10.25 14.11
CA PHE A 89 2.38 -10.64 13.33
C PHE A 89 2.64 -11.93 12.57
N VAL A 90 1.55 -12.63 12.24
CA VAL A 90 1.53 -13.71 11.26
C VAL A 90 0.64 -13.28 10.10
N TYR A 91 1.14 -13.41 8.87
CA TYR A 91 0.39 -13.06 7.66
C TYR A 91 -0.23 -14.30 7.04
N ALA A 92 -1.53 -14.24 6.70
CA ALA A 92 -2.15 -15.25 5.85
C ALA A 92 -1.48 -15.26 4.46
N GLY A 93 -1.38 -16.43 3.84
CA GLY A 93 -0.73 -16.58 2.54
C GLY A 93 0.78 -16.36 2.56
N ALA A 94 1.45 -16.55 3.71
CA ALA A 94 2.92 -16.61 3.79
C ALA A 94 3.47 -17.76 2.93
N TYR A 95 4.68 -17.58 2.39
CA TYR A 95 5.27 -18.55 1.44
C TYR A 95 5.57 -19.92 2.05
N SER A 96 6.05 -19.94 3.29
CA SER A 96 6.26 -21.15 4.10
C SER A 96 6.49 -20.77 5.56
N ASN A 97 6.42 -21.75 6.46
CA ASN A 97 6.71 -21.55 7.87
C ASN A 97 8.19 -21.24 8.16
N GLU A 98 9.09 -21.54 7.23
CA GLU A 98 10.53 -21.31 7.37
C GLU A 98 10.97 -19.99 6.75
N LEU A 99 10.25 -19.49 5.73
CA LEU A 99 10.57 -18.27 5.01
C LEU A 99 9.76 -17.10 5.57
N LEU A 100 10.26 -16.47 6.61
CA LEU A 100 9.62 -15.34 7.29
C LEU A 100 9.83 -14.03 6.52
N ILE A 101 9.33 -13.99 5.28
CA ILE A 101 9.31 -12.79 4.43
C ILE A 101 7.86 -12.38 4.24
N ALA A 102 7.60 -11.07 4.28
CA ALA A 102 6.27 -10.52 4.04
C ALA A 102 5.71 -11.04 2.69
N PRO A 103 4.47 -11.54 2.65
CA PRO A 103 3.89 -12.11 1.44
C PRO A 103 3.68 -11.05 0.36
N LEU A 104 3.55 -11.49 -0.90
CA LEU A 104 3.44 -10.62 -2.07
C LEU A 104 2.30 -9.59 -1.96
N TRP A 105 1.20 -9.94 -1.29
CA TRP A 105 0.08 -9.02 -1.13
C TRP A 105 0.42 -7.80 -0.25
N ILE A 106 1.32 -7.95 0.75
CA ILE A 106 1.88 -6.83 1.53
C ILE A 106 2.73 -5.93 0.63
N THR A 107 3.63 -6.52 -0.16
CA THR A 107 4.46 -5.78 -1.13
C THR A 107 3.60 -5.00 -2.12
N ALA A 108 2.54 -5.63 -2.65
CA ALA A 108 1.59 -4.99 -3.56
C ALA A 108 0.85 -3.83 -2.89
N MET A 109 0.45 -3.96 -1.63
CA MET A 109 -0.18 -2.87 -0.87
C MET A 109 0.75 -1.67 -0.73
N TRP A 110 2.04 -1.87 -0.44
CA TRP A 110 3.01 -0.78 -0.35
C TRP A 110 3.21 -0.07 -1.69
N ALA A 111 3.28 -0.82 -2.79
CA ALA A 111 3.36 -0.23 -4.13
C ALA A 111 2.12 0.61 -4.46
N GLY A 112 0.94 0.08 -4.13
CA GLY A 112 -0.32 0.81 -4.30
C GLY A 112 -0.42 2.05 -3.43
N PHE A 113 -0.04 1.97 -2.15
CA PHE A 113 0.02 3.11 -1.25
C PHE A 113 0.95 4.21 -1.79
N ALA A 114 2.16 3.84 -2.24
CA ALA A 114 3.12 4.77 -2.81
C ALA A 114 2.55 5.54 -4.02
N ALA A 115 1.73 4.88 -4.85
CA ALA A 115 1.06 5.50 -5.99
C ALA A 115 -0.03 6.52 -5.58
N THR A 116 -0.44 6.58 -4.32
CA THR A 116 -1.39 7.59 -3.82
C THR A 116 -0.71 8.86 -3.30
N VAL A 117 0.55 8.78 -2.89
CA VAL A 117 1.27 9.84 -2.15
C VAL A 117 1.27 11.19 -2.90
N ASN A 118 1.62 11.19 -4.19
CA ASN A 118 1.67 12.41 -5.00
C ASN A 118 0.33 12.80 -5.65
N HIS A 119 -0.73 12.01 -5.45
CA HIS A 119 -2.04 12.19 -6.08
C HIS A 119 -3.13 12.40 -5.03
N SER A 120 -3.86 11.37 -4.66
CA SER A 120 -4.96 11.49 -3.70
C SER A 120 -4.52 11.91 -2.30
N MET A 121 -3.26 11.66 -1.92
CA MET A 121 -2.68 12.08 -0.64
C MET A 121 -1.81 13.35 -0.75
N SER A 122 -1.73 14.00 -1.89
CA SER A 122 -0.90 15.19 -2.13
C SER A 122 -1.23 16.38 -1.20
N TRP A 123 -2.42 16.40 -0.62
CA TRP A 123 -2.84 17.39 0.37
C TRP A 123 -2.06 17.30 1.70
N LEU A 124 -1.37 16.19 1.97
CA LEU A 124 -0.47 16.00 3.11
C LEU A 124 0.92 16.61 2.88
N LYS A 125 1.26 16.92 1.62
CA LYS A 125 2.58 17.46 1.27
C LYS A 125 2.91 18.68 2.14
N ASP A 126 4.15 18.72 2.63
CA ASP A 126 4.69 19.76 3.49
C ASP A 126 4.04 19.86 4.90
N LYS A 127 3.18 18.89 5.26
CA LYS A 127 2.51 18.81 6.56
C LYS A 127 3.03 17.62 7.37
N TRP A 128 4.33 17.62 7.64
CA TRP A 128 5.01 16.48 8.29
C TRP A 128 4.33 16.01 9.59
N ALA A 129 3.90 16.93 10.46
CA ALA A 129 3.21 16.56 11.70
C ALA A 129 1.89 15.81 11.42
N LEU A 130 1.16 16.20 10.37
CA LEU A 130 -0.07 15.52 9.98
C LEU A 130 0.20 14.16 9.33
N MET A 131 1.32 14.02 8.59
CA MET A 131 1.75 12.71 8.06
C MET A 131 2.05 11.74 9.20
N VAL A 132 2.81 12.17 10.23
CA VAL A 132 3.08 11.37 11.42
C VAL A 132 1.77 10.96 12.12
N ILE A 133 0.88 11.91 12.38
CA ILE A 133 -0.42 11.62 13.00
C ILE A 133 -1.22 10.61 12.17
N CYS A 134 -1.25 10.77 10.85
CA CYS A 134 -1.91 9.82 9.95
C CYS A 134 -1.28 8.42 10.05
N GLY A 135 0.05 8.31 10.08
CA GLY A 135 0.75 7.04 10.25
C GLY A 135 0.42 6.36 11.58
N VAL A 136 0.50 7.13 12.69
CA VAL A 136 0.16 6.64 14.04
C VAL A 136 -1.28 6.15 14.17
N VAL A 137 -2.23 6.76 13.44
CA VAL A 137 -3.66 6.41 13.54
C VAL A 137 -4.06 5.37 12.50
N PHE A 138 -3.76 5.63 11.22
CA PHE A 138 -4.23 4.78 10.12
C PHE A 138 -3.38 3.52 9.93
N GLY A 139 -2.11 3.53 10.34
CA GLY A 139 -1.29 2.31 10.37
C GLY A 139 -1.94 1.22 11.24
N PRO A 140 -2.11 1.45 12.56
CA PRO A 140 -2.79 0.49 13.43
C PRO A 140 -4.20 0.13 12.96
N ALA A 141 -4.98 1.10 12.44
CA ALA A 141 -6.32 0.84 11.94
C ALA A 141 -6.34 -0.10 10.73
N ALA A 142 -5.38 0.04 9.81
CA ALA A 142 -5.25 -0.84 8.65
C ALA A 142 -4.89 -2.28 9.07
N PHE A 143 -3.94 -2.44 9.99
CA PHE A 143 -3.54 -3.75 10.53
C PHE A 143 -4.68 -4.40 11.33
N TYR A 144 -5.37 -3.63 12.18
CA TYR A 144 -6.55 -4.11 12.90
C TYR A 144 -7.65 -4.59 11.94
N THR A 145 -7.85 -3.88 10.83
CA THR A 145 -8.78 -4.33 9.79
C THR A 145 -8.32 -5.65 9.19
N GLY A 146 -7.03 -5.78 8.86
CA GLY A 146 -6.45 -7.04 8.39
C GLY A 146 -6.66 -8.20 9.36
N GLU A 147 -6.49 -7.96 10.66
CA GLU A 147 -6.74 -8.95 11.72
C GLU A 147 -8.21 -9.35 11.79
N LYS A 148 -9.13 -8.38 11.76
CA LYS A 148 -10.58 -8.65 11.81
C LYS A 148 -11.09 -9.46 10.63
N PHE A 149 -10.47 -9.34 9.48
CA PHE A 149 -10.82 -10.12 8.28
C PHE A 149 -10.00 -11.42 8.13
N GLY A 150 -9.06 -11.70 9.06
CA GLY A 150 -8.27 -12.94 9.05
C GLY A 150 -7.08 -12.95 8.08
N ALA A 151 -6.67 -11.78 7.56
CA ALA A 151 -5.48 -11.64 6.73
C ALA A 151 -4.18 -11.52 7.56
N ILE A 152 -4.31 -11.08 8.80
CA ILE A 152 -3.21 -10.91 9.77
C ILE A 152 -3.64 -11.49 11.10
N ASP A 153 -2.71 -12.13 11.80
CA ASP A 153 -2.93 -12.59 13.17
C ASP A 153 -1.91 -11.91 14.10
N PHE A 154 -2.39 -11.25 15.17
CA PHE A 154 -1.53 -10.58 16.12
C PHE A 154 -0.99 -11.59 17.13
N SER A 155 0.33 -11.74 17.18
CA SER A 155 0.99 -12.57 18.21
C SER A 155 0.98 -11.92 19.60
N LEU A 156 0.81 -10.60 19.66
CA LEU A 156 0.76 -9.79 20.87
C LEU A 156 -0.67 -9.29 21.13
N SER A 157 -0.92 -8.73 22.32
CA SER A 157 -2.20 -8.08 22.55
C SER A 157 -2.41 -6.90 21.60
N LEU A 158 -3.68 -6.60 21.28
CA LEU A 158 -4.05 -5.52 20.38
C LEU A 158 -3.39 -4.16 20.72
N LEU A 159 -3.28 -3.85 22.01
CA LEU A 159 -2.67 -2.60 22.46
C LEU A 159 -1.18 -2.55 22.13
N TYR A 160 -0.42 -3.62 22.42
CA TYR A 160 1.01 -3.67 22.10
C TYR A 160 1.25 -3.67 20.60
N SER A 161 0.46 -4.40 19.82
CA SER A 161 0.54 -4.40 18.36
C SER A 161 0.27 -2.99 17.81
N ALA A 162 -0.77 -2.32 18.29
CA ALA A 162 -1.09 -0.96 17.87
C ALA A 162 0.02 0.05 18.21
N MET A 163 0.67 -0.09 19.38
CA MET A 163 1.81 0.78 19.76
C MET A 163 3.03 0.55 18.84
N ILE A 164 3.36 -0.71 18.55
CA ILE A 164 4.47 -1.05 17.64
C ILE A 164 4.20 -0.46 16.25
N ILE A 165 3.01 -0.72 15.70
CA ILE A 165 2.62 -0.23 14.37
C ILE A 165 2.62 1.30 14.35
N GLY A 166 2.00 1.93 15.35
CA GLY A 166 1.95 3.39 15.44
C GLY A 166 3.34 4.04 15.55
N PHE A 167 4.28 3.39 16.25
CA PHE A 167 5.66 3.85 16.35
C PHE A 167 6.44 3.67 15.04
N VAL A 168 6.20 2.57 14.34
CA VAL A 168 6.93 2.21 13.11
C VAL A 168 6.46 3.02 11.91
N TYR A 169 5.16 3.31 11.83
CA TYR A 169 4.55 3.99 10.67
C TYR A 169 4.22 5.48 10.91
N GLY A 170 4.39 6.00 12.13
CA GLY A 170 4.30 7.43 12.47
C GLY A 170 5.61 8.15 12.31
#